data_619c28ab1c75c47ec9b1a788b6e62661
#
_entry.id   619c28ab1c75c47ec9b1a788b6e62661
#
_cell.length_a   1.000
_cell.length_b   1.000
_cell.length_c   1.000
_cell.angle_alpha   90.00
_cell.angle_beta   90.00
_cell.angle_gamma   90.00
#
_symmetry.space_group_name_H-M   'P 1'
#
loop_
_entity.id
_entity.type
_entity.pdbx_description
1 polymer ?
#
loop_
_entity_poly.entity_id
_entity_poly.type
_entity_poly.pdbx_seq_one_letter_code
_entity_poly.pdbx_strand_id
1 'polypeptide(L)'
;FTSMLSTIGLLMTAAIFGAPLRTAGVADVLLDYVRKFARNSRVMAFCVMCLHTLFFMITGAYYVSYPVVGSMTKDMFPKYGLQRKNLMRMMLDTGTGLAPLVPWSTTGSYTASTLGVANIAFFAFAPMLWLSIILSAVYALTGIGMAKLEEQTVEEEEGNRFNGQLAKE
;
A
#
# COMPACT_ATOMS: atom_id res chain seq x y z
N PHE A 1 27.46 -1.15 -9.10
CA PHE A 1 27.48 -0.44 -7.81
C PHE A 1 26.84 0.95 -7.90
N THR A 2 27.17 1.74 -8.92
CA THR A 2 26.61 3.09 -9.16
C THR A 2 25.09 3.09 -9.32
N SER A 3 24.51 2.09 -9.97
CA SER A 3 23.06 1.92 -10.15
C SER A 3 22.32 1.76 -8.82
N MET A 4 22.89 1.00 -7.87
CA MET A 4 22.31 0.82 -6.54
C MET A 4 22.41 2.08 -5.69
N LEU A 5 23.50 2.84 -5.83
CA LEU A 5 23.69 4.11 -5.12
C LEU A 5 22.61 5.15 -5.51
N SER A 6 22.27 5.20 -6.79
CA SER A 6 21.19 6.03 -7.32
C SER A 6 19.84 5.66 -6.69
N THR A 7 19.54 4.37 -6.58
CA THR A 7 18.29 3.89 -5.95
C THR A 7 18.24 4.22 -4.46
N ILE A 8 19.34 4.03 -3.74
CA ILE A 8 19.45 4.38 -2.31
C ILE A 8 19.27 5.90 -2.12
N GLY A 9 19.94 6.72 -2.94
CA GLY A 9 19.78 8.17 -2.90
C GLY A 9 18.34 8.61 -3.12
N LEU A 10 17.65 7.97 -4.05
CA LEU A 10 16.25 8.24 -4.38
C LEU A 10 15.32 7.85 -3.23
N LEU A 11 15.55 6.71 -2.59
CA LEU A 11 14.78 6.28 -1.40
C LEU A 11 15.01 7.21 -0.21
N MET A 12 16.25 7.65 0.04
CA MET A 12 16.57 8.63 1.07
C MET A 12 15.89 9.97 0.82
N THR A 13 15.94 10.46 -0.42
CA THR A 13 15.28 11.72 -0.81
C THR A 13 13.76 11.62 -0.62
N ALA A 14 13.16 10.50 -1.01
CA ALA A 14 11.74 10.24 -0.80
C ALA A 14 11.35 10.21 0.69
N ALA A 15 12.18 9.60 1.54
CA ALA A 15 11.97 9.55 2.98
C ALA A 15 12.08 10.96 3.62
N ILE A 16 13.06 11.75 3.19
CA ILE A 16 13.23 13.14 3.63
C ILE A 16 12.04 14.00 3.18
N PHE A 17 11.53 13.81 1.97
CA PHE A 17 10.36 14.54 1.46
C PHE A 17 9.06 14.16 2.18
N GLY A 18 8.95 12.94 2.69
CA GLY A 18 7.80 12.49 3.48
C GLY A 18 7.69 13.16 4.87
N ALA A 19 8.79 13.60 5.45
CA ALA A 19 8.80 14.24 6.77
C ALA A 19 8.08 15.61 6.79
N PRO A 20 8.37 16.57 5.90
CA PRO A 20 7.64 17.84 5.82
C PRO A 20 6.15 17.69 5.55
N LEU A 21 5.75 16.71 4.74
CA LEU A 21 4.33 16.42 4.47
C LEU A 21 3.56 16.03 5.73
N ARG A 22 4.23 15.35 6.66
CA ARG A 22 3.65 15.00 7.98
C ARG A 22 3.53 16.22 8.88
N THR A 23 4.56 17.09 8.91
CA THR A 23 4.57 18.28 9.76
C THR A 23 3.70 19.41 9.20
N ALA A 24 3.47 19.46 7.89
CA ALA A 24 2.57 20.42 7.25
C ALA A 24 1.07 20.15 7.51
N GLY A 25 0.71 19.09 8.27
CA GLY A 25 -0.68 18.76 8.59
C GLY A 25 -1.49 18.23 7.40
N VAL A 26 -0.86 18.01 6.24
CA VAL A 26 -1.51 17.42 5.06
C VAL A 26 -2.07 16.04 5.40
N ALA A 27 -1.36 15.30 6.27
CA ALA A 27 -1.79 14.04 6.82
C ALA A 27 -3.13 14.15 7.53
N ASP A 28 -3.28 15.14 8.41
CA ASP A 28 -4.46 15.30 9.23
C ASP A 28 -5.68 15.68 8.39
N VAL A 29 -5.51 16.57 7.41
CA VAL A 29 -6.56 16.94 6.45
C VAL A 29 -7.03 15.73 5.64
N LEU A 30 -6.11 14.94 5.10
CA LEU A 30 -6.46 13.73 4.35
C LEU A 30 -7.12 12.68 5.25
N LEU A 31 -6.64 12.52 6.48
CA LEU A 31 -7.23 11.64 7.47
C LEU A 31 -8.64 12.07 7.86
N ASP A 32 -8.89 13.37 7.98
CA ASP A 32 -10.22 13.90 8.28
C ASP A 32 -11.20 13.66 7.14
N TYR A 33 -10.76 13.80 5.88
CA TYR A 33 -11.57 13.39 4.73
C TYR A 33 -11.88 11.89 4.75
N VAL A 34 -10.88 11.05 4.99
CA VAL A 34 -11.11 9.60 5.11
C VAL A 34 -12.05 9.29 6.26
N ARG A 35 -11.88 9.91 7.44
CA ARG A 35 -12.77 9.73 8.60
C ARG A 35 -14.20 10.16 8.33
N LYS A 36 -14.40 11.24 7.59
CA LYS A 36 -15.73 11.74 7.23
C LYS A 36 -16.51 10.76 6.34
N PHE A 37 -15.81 10.05 5.45
CA PHE A 37 -16.38 9.03 4.59
C PHE A 37 -16.34 7.62 5.20
N ALA A 38 -15.43 7.34 6.11
CA ALA A 38 -15.20 6.04 6.74
C ALA A 38 -16.24 5.74 7.81
N ARG A 39 -17.44 5.39 7.40
CA ARG A 39 -18.52 4.98 8.28
C ARG A 39 -18.33 3.56 8.86
N ASN A 40 -17.63 2.71 8.11
CA ASN A 40 -17.33 1.32 8.45
C ASN A 40 -15.87 0.98 8.10
N SER A 41 -15.31 -0.07 8.73
CA SER A 41 -13.96 -0.56 8.45
C SER A 41 -13.71 -0.86 6.96
N ARG A 42 -14.72 -1.37 6.25
CA ARG A 42 -14.67 -1.67 4.81
C ARG A 42 -14.54 -0.40 3.97
N VAL A 43 -15.39 0.60 4.26
CA VAL A 43 -15.36 1.89 3.56
C VAL A 43 -14.05 2.61 3.85
N MET A 44 -13.55 2.55 5.09
CA MET A 44 -12.24 3.10 5.45
C MET A 44 -11.12 2.48 4.61
N ALA A 45 -11.07 1.17 4.54
CA ALA A 45 -10.08 0.44 3.75
C ALA A 45 -10.15 0.84 2.26
N PHE A 46 -11.34 0.89 1.69
CA PHE A 46 -11.54 1.32 0.31
C PHE A 46 -11.10 2.78 0.08
N CYS A 47 -11.43 3.70 0.99
CA CYS A 47 -11.00 5.09 0.91
C CYS A 47 -9.47 5.22 0.96
N VAL A 48 -8.79 4.47 1.84
CA VAL A 48 -7.32 4.44 1.90
C VAL A 48 -6.72 3.89 0.62
N MET A 49 -7.32 2.87 0.03
CA MET A 49 -6.91 2.31 -1.24
C MET A 49 -7.04 3.33 -2.38
N CYS A 50 -8.16 4.03 -2.47
CA CYS A 50 -8.37 5.10 -3.46
C CYS A 50 -7.38 6.26 -3.26
N LEU A 51 -7.15 6.67 -2.01
CA LEU A 51 -6.18 7.70 -1.65
C LEU A 51 -4.77 7.32 -2.11
N HIS A 52 -4.34 6.09 -1.83
CA HIS A 52 -3.03 5.60 -2.23
C HIS A 52 -2.91 5.54 -3.77
N THR A 53 -3.94 5.04 -4.45
CA THR A 53 -3.98 4.97 -5.91
C THR A 53 -3.87 6.37 -6.53
N LEU A 54 -4.63 7.34 -6.01
CA LEU A 54 -4.58 8.73 -6.48
C LEU A 54 -3.21 9.34 -6.27
N PHE A 55 -2.64 9.16 -5.08
CA PHE A 55 -1.30 9.66 -4.75
C PHE A 55 -0.22 9.04 -5.65
N PHE A 56 -0.32 7.74 -5.89
CA PHE A 56 0.57 7.03 -6.81
C PHE A 56 0.40 7.52 -8.26
N MET A 57 -0.82 7.74 -8.73
CA MET A 57 -1.08 8.29 -10.06
C MET A 57 -0.44 9.67 -10.27
N ILE A 58 -0.45 10.52 -9.24
CA ILE A 58 0.17 11.85 -9.29
C ILE A 58 1.70 11.74 -9.29
N THR A 59 2.26 10.92 -8.41
CA THR A 59 3.72 10.82 -8.21
C THR A 59 4.42 9.91 -9.22
N GLY A 60 3.74 8.90 -9.73
CA GLY A 60 4.32 7.86 -10.59
C GLY A 60 5.37 6.98 -9.90
N ALA A 61 5.54 7.12 -8.58
CA ALA A 61 6.61 6.49 -7.82
C ALA A 61 6.05 5.82 -6.55
N TYR A 62 5.84 4.50 -6.59
CA TYR A 62 5.29 3.74 -5.46
C TYR A 62 6.22 3.78 -4.23
N TYR A 63 7.54 3.83 -4.41
CA TYR A 63 8.51 3.95 -3.33
C TYR A 63 8.43 5.30 -2.59
N VAL A 64 7.85 6.34 -3.19
CA VAL A 64 7.52 7.60 -2.51
C VAL A 64 6.16 7.48 -1.82
N SER A 65 5.17 6.88 -2.49
CA SER A 65 3.81 6.79 -1.95
C SER A 65 3.72 5.89 -0.72
N TYR A 66 4.50 4.80 -0.64
CA TYR A 66 4.48 3.88 0.49
C TYR A 66 4.83 4.52 1.84
N PRO A 67 5.99 5.17 2.01
CA PRO A 67 6.31 5.81 3.28
C PRO A 67 5.38 6.98 3.61
N VAL A 68 4.94 7.73 2.62
CA VAL A 68 4.04 8.87 2.84
C VAL A 68 2.66 8.39 3.28
N VAL A 69 1.93 7.71 2.40
CA VAL A 69 0.56 7.26 2.69
C VAL A 69 0.53 6.22 3.82
N GLY A 70 1.51 5.30 3.86
CA GLY A 70 1.62 4.29 4.90
C GLY A 70 1.79 4.90 6.29
N SER A 71 2.67 5.89 6.45
CA SER A 71 2.88 6.55 7.73
C SER A 71 1.63 7.32 8.21
N MET A 72 0.85 7.86 7.29
CA MET A 72 -0.37 8.60 7.58
C MET A 72 -1.53 7.70 7.99
N THR A 73 -1.65 6.53 7.37
CA THR A 73 -2.83 5.67 7.50
C THR A 73 -2.65 4.46 8.41
N LYS A 74 -1.39 4.12 8.78
CA LYS A 74 -1.05 2.92 9.59
C LYS A 74 -1.84 2.79 10.88
N ASP A 75 -2.12 3.93 11.54
CA ASP A 75 -2.77 3.95 12.85
C ASP A 75 -4.31 3.99 12.74
N MET A 76 -4.84 4.12 11.52
CA MET A 76 -6.27 4.03 11.27
C MET A 76 -6.76 2.58 11.30
N PHE A 77 -5.99 1.65 10.75
CA PHE A 77 -6.40 0.24 10.66
C PHE A 77 -6.72 -0.37 12.03
N PRO A 78 -5.84 -0.26 13.06
CA PRO A 78 -6.16 -0.74 14.40
C PRO A 78 -7.39 -0.07 15.02
N LYS A 79 -7.60 1.24 14.79
CA LYS A 79 -8.78 1.96 15.30
C LYS A 79 -10.10 1.43 14.73
N TYR A 80 -10.08 0.84 13.55
CA TYR A 80 -11.22 0.19 12.91
C TYR A 80 -11.24 -1.34 13.08
N GLY A 81 -10.42 -1.89 14.00
CA GLY A 81 -10.36 -3.32 14.30
C GLY A 81 -9.68 -4.17 13.23
N LEU A 82 -8.87 -3.55 12.36
CA LEU A 82 -8.15 -4.23 11.29
C LEU A 82 -6.63 -4.27 11.57
N GLN A 83 -5.99 -5.36 11.18
CA GLN A 83 -4.54 -5.48 11.26
C GLN A 83 -3.84 -4.58 10.25
N ARG A 84 -2.64 -4.08 10.58
CA ARG A 84 -1.79 -3.27 9.69
C ARG A 84 -1.36 -4.02 8.43
N LYS A 85 -1.34 -5.36 8.45
CA LYS A 85 -1.02 -6.17 7.26
C LYS A 85 -1.97 -5.93 6.09
N ASN A 86 -3.24 -5.58 6.38
CA ASN A 86 -4.21 -5.23 5.33
C ASN A 86 -3.81 -3.96 4.57
N LEU A 87 -3.30 -2.95 5.28
CA LEU A 87 -2.78 -1.73 4.64
C LEU A 87 -1.64 -2.07 3.68
N MET A 88 -0.66 -2.85 4.13
CA MET A 88 0.49 -3.21 3.30
C MET A 88 0.05 -3.96 2.03
N ARG A 89 -0.86 -4.93 2.17
CA ARG A 89 -1.43 -5.66 1.02
C ARG A 89 -2.08 -4.72 0.01
N MET A 90 -2.95 -3.82 0.48
CA MET A 90 -3.65 -2.88 -0.39
C MET A 90 -2.70 -1.91 -1.10
N MET A 91 -1.65 -1.47 -0.40
CA MET A 91 -0.62 -0.62 -0.99
C MET A 91 0.19 -1.36 -2.06
N LEU A 92 0.53 -2.63 -1.85
CA LEU A 92 1.21 -3.46 -2.84
C LEU A 92 0.34 -3.66 -4.09
N ASP A 93 -0.93 -3.97 -3.93
CA ASP A 93 -1.85 -4.19 -5.05
C ASP A 93 -2.02 -2.91 -5.89
N THR A 94 -2.15 -1.76 -5.26
CA THR A 94 -2.37 -0.48 -5.95
C THR A 94 -1.09 0.21 -6.41
N GLY A 95 0.02 0.05 -5.70
CA GLY A 95 1.31 0.63 -6.08
C GLY A 95 2.05 -0.24 -7.08
N THR A 96 2.49 -1.42 -6.64
CA THR A 96 3.33 -2.31 -7.46
C THR A 96 2.53 -2.91 -8.63
N GLY A 97 1.26 -3.26 -8.41
CA GLY A 97 0.39 -3.81 -9.46
C GLY A 97 0.08 -2.81 -10.57
N LEU A 98 -0.14 -1.54 -10.22
CA LEU A 98 -0.41 -0.47 -11.20
C LEU A 98 0.85 0.07 -11.89
N ALA A 99 2.01 -0.01 -11.23
CA ALA A 99 3.22 0.65 -11.70
C ALA A 99 3.59 0.35 -13.16
N PRO A 100 3.58 -0.88 -13.66
CA PRO A 100 3.90 -1.16 -15.06
C PRO A 100 2.90 -0.56 -16.05
N LEU A 101 1.65 -0.32 -15.62
CA LEU A 101 0.58 0.17 -16.49
C LEU A 101 0.57 1.70 -16.63
N VAL A 102 1.22 2.42 -15.70
CA VAL A 102 1.26 3.88 -15.69
C VAL A 102 2.46 4.37 -16.51
N PRO A 103 2.24 5.06 -17.67
CA PRO A 103 3.31 5.42 -18.59
C PRO A 103 4.40 6.32 -18.00
N TRP A 104 4.03 7.22 -17.08
CA TRP A 104 4.97 8.14 -16.42
C TRP A 104 5.58 7.59 -15.14
N SER A 105 5.21 6.38 -14.74
CA SER A 105 5.87 5.73 -13.60
C SER A 105 7.27 5.25 -14.01
N THR A 106 8.16 5.15 -13.01
CA THR A 106 9.52 4.63 -13.23
C THR A 106 9.50 3.19 -13.74
N THR A 107 8.63 2.34 -13.21
CA THR A 107 8.47 0.96 -13.66
C THR A 107 7.83 0.87 -15.03
N GLY A 108 6.80 1.67 -15.31
CA GLY A 108 6.15 1.72 -16.61
C GLY A 108 7.08 2.17 -17.71
N SER A 109 7.83 3.25 -17.50
CA SER A 109 8.85 3.74 -18.44
C SER A 109 9.95 2.71 -18.70
N TYR A 110 10.44 2.05 -17.63
CA TYR A 110 11.42 0.99 -17.74
C TYR A 110 10.89 -0.20 -18.55
N THR A 111 9.68 -0.66 -18.25
CA THR A 111 9.04 -1.79 -18.95
C THR A 111 8.82 -1.47 -20.44
N ALA A 112 8.29 -0.29 -20.74
CA ALA A 112 8.07 0.14 -22.12
C ALA A 112 9.38 0.24 -22.91
N SER A 113 10.43 0.81 -22.31
CA SER A 113 11.74 0.92 -22.96
C SER A 113 12.43 -0.42 -23.19
N THR A 114 12.27 -1.37 -22.26
CA THR A 114 12.88 -2.70 -22.33
C THR A 114 12.17 -3.60 -23.34
N LEU A 115 10.84 -3.55 -23.37
CA LEU A 115 10.03 -4.35 -24.28
C LEU A 115 9.91 -3.71 -25.68
N GLY A 116 10.22 -2.43 -25.82
CA GLY A 116 10.07 -1.69 -27.08
C GLY A 116 8.61 -1.46 -27.49
N VAL A 117 7.67 -1.56 -26.54
CA VAL A 117 6.22 -1.38 -26.78
C VAL A 117 5.63 -0.38 -25.81
N ALA A 118 4.62 0.37 -26.26
CA ALA A 118 3.91 1.32 -25.39
C ALA A 118 3.14 0.59 -24.27
N ASN A 119 3.05 1.23 -23.09
CA ASN A 119 2.33 0.67 -21.94
C ASN A 119 0.89 0.26 -22.26
N ILE A 120 0.20 1.03 -23.10
CA ILE A 120 -1.17 0.72 -23.53
C ILE A 120 -1.23 -0.57 -24.35
N ALA A 121 -0.20 -0.87 -25.13
CA ALA A 121 -0.19 -2.07 -25.97
C ALA A 121 -0.17 -3.37 -25.16
N PHE A 122 0.55 -3.40 -24.04
CA PHE A 122 0.58 -4.60 -23.20
C PHE A 122 -0.49 -4.61 -22.10
N PHE A 123 -1.22 -3.52 -21.89
CA PHE A 123 -2.30 -3.45 -20.91
C PHE A 123 -3.31 -4.60 -21.05
N ALA A 124 -3.73 -4.87 -22.28
CA ALA A 124 -4.68 -5.96 -22.57
C ALA A 124 -4.08 -7.36 -22.33
N PHE A 125 -2.76 -7.49 -22.45
CA PHE A 125 -2.05 -8.76 -22.28
C PHE A 125 -1.54 -9.00 -20.85
N ALA A 126 -1.75 -8.06 -19.94
CA ALA A 126 -1.35 -8.12 -18.56
C ALA A 126 -2.55 -8.18 -17.58
N PRO A 127 -3.45 -9.18 -17.72
CA PRO A 127 -4.68 -9.22 -16.92
C PRO A 127 -4.41 -9.32 -15.41
N MET A 128 -3.31 -9.94 -15.00
CA MET A 128 -2.93 -10.06 -13.59
C MET A 128 -2.76 -8.70 -12.91
N LEU A 129 -2.27 -7.68 -13.62
CA LEU A 129 -1.98 -6.36 -13.04
C LEU A 129 -3.26 -5.61 -12.69
N TRP A 130 -4.19 -5.49 -13.62
CA TRP A 130 -5.45 -4.79 -13.34
C TRP A 130 -6.47 -5.65 -12.59
N LEU A 131 -6.40 -6.99 -12.75
CA LEU A 131 -7.25 -7.91 -12.00
C LEU A 131 -6.92 -7.89 -10.50
N SER A 132 -5.64 -7.77 -10.13
CA SER A 132 -5.22 -7.65 -8.72
C SER A 132 -5.85 -6.45 -8.03
N ILE A 133 -5.96 -5.31 -8.74
CA ILE A 133 -6.58 -4.09 -8.21
C ILE A 133 -8.08 -4.28 -8.02
N ILE A 134 -8.76 -4.89 -9.01
CA ILE A 134 -10.19 -5.18 -8.92
C ILE A 134 -10.46 -6.13 -7.75
N LEU A 135 -9.67 -7.19 -7.61
CA LEU A 135 -9.78 -8.12 -6.48
C LEU A 135 -9.52 -7.43 -5.14
N SER A 136 -8.50 -6.57 -5.06
CA SER A 136 -8.22 -5.80 -3.85
C SER A 136 -9.37 -4.86 -3.49
N ALA A 137 -9.99 -4.21 -4.48
CA ALA A 137 -11.19 -3.40 -4.27
C ALA A 137 -12.38 -4.22 -3.78
N VAL A 138 -12.61 -5.40 -4.37
CA VAL A 138 -13.65 -6.33 -3.92
C VAL A 138 -13.41 -6.78 -2.49
N TYR A 139 -12.16 -7.16 -2.13
CA TYR A 139 -11.81 -7.53 -0.76
C TYR A 139 -11.99 -6.37 0.23
N ALA A 140 -11.64 -5.15 -0.16
CA ALA A 140 -11.86 -3.98 0.68
C ALA A 140 -13.35 -3.73 0.95
N LEU A 141 -14.21 -3.86 -0.06
CA LEU A 141 -15.65 -3.61 0.05
C LEU A 141 -16.40 -4.76 0.73
N THR A 142 -16.06 -6.00 0.43
CA THR A 142 -16.71 -7.18 1.03
C THR A 142 -16.21 -7.45 2.45
N GLY A 143 -14.96 -7.07 2.75
CA GLY A 143 -14.29 -7.38 4.01
C GLY A 143 -13.83 -8.85 4.10
N ILE A 144 -14.02 -9.64 3.03
CA ILE A 144 -13.57 -11.03 2.99
C ILE A 144 -12.04 -11.05 2.88
N GLY A 145 -11.37 -11.84 3.74
CA GLY A 145 -9.91 -11.94 3.75
C GLY A 145 -9.20 -10.72 4.34
N MET A 146 -9.91 -9.80 4.99
CA MET A 146 -9.32 -8.75 5.81
C MET A 146 -9.05 -9.30 7.21
N ALA A 147 -7.80 -9.38 7.60
CA ALA A 147 -7.40 -9.83 8.91
C ALA A 147 -7.86 -8.84 9.99
N LYS A 148 -8.61 -9.33 10.96
CA LYS A 148 -9.09 -8.56 12.11
C LYS A 148 -8.05 -8.53 13.21
N LEU A 149 -8.13 -7.53 14.08
CA LEU A 149 -7.19 -7.37 15.19
C LEU A 149 -7.31 -8.52 16.22
N GLU A 150 -8.52 -9.03 16.42
CA GLU A 150 -8.78 -10.19 17.31
C GLU A 150 -8.03 -11.46 16.88
N GLU A 151 -7.86 -11.67 15.56
CA GLU A 151 -7.12 -12.83 15.05
C GLU A 151 -5.62 -12.74 15.38
N GLN A 152 -5.06 -11.54 15.46
CA GLN A 152 -3.65 -11.34 15.82
C GLN A 152 -3.36 -11.69 17.27
N THR A 153 -4.25 -11.32 18.19
CA THR A 153 -4.10 -11.66 19.61
C THR A 153 -4.16 -13.16 19.85
N VAL A 154 -5.01 -13.86 19.12
CA VAL A 154 -5.11 -15.34 19.21
C VAL A 154 -3.85 -16.00 18.65
N GLU A 155 -3.34 -15.56 17.49
CA GLU A 155 -2.10 -16.07 16.88
C GLU A 155 -0.88 -15.82 17.79
N GLU A 156 -0.78 -14.64 18.42
CA GLU A 156 0.29 -14.31 19.36
C GLU A 156 0.23 -15.14 20.65
N GLU A 157 -0.99 -15.39 21.19
CA GLU A 157 -1.18 -16.24 22.36
C GLU A 157 -0.84 -17.72 22.07
N GLU A 158 -1.23 -18.23 20.90
CA GLU A 158 -0.89 -19.60 20.48
C GLU A 158 0.61 -19.74 20.26
N GLY A 159 1.26 -18.77 19.59
CA GLY A 159 2.69 -18.75 19.40
C GLY A 159 3.47 -18.71 20.72
N ASN A 160 3.03 -17.93 21.70
CA ASN A 160 3.62 -17.86 23.03
C ASN A 160 3.43 -19.18 23.82
N ARG A 161 2.27 -19.83 23.70
CA ARG A 161 2.04 -21.15 24.32
C ARG A 161 2.96 -22.22 23.74
N PHE A 162 3.11 -22.24 22.41
CA PHE A 162 3.97 -23.18 21.71
C PHE A 162 5.46 -23.00 22.11
N ASN A 163 5.94 -21.76 22.10
CA ASN A 163 7.31 -21.45 22.52
C ASN A 163 7.57 -21.74 24.01
N GLY A 164 6.56 -21.56 24.86
CA GLY A 164 6.62 -21.91 26.29
C GLY A 164 6.64 -23.40 26.56
N GLN A 165 6.14 -24.22 25.64
CA GLN A 165 6.23 -25.69 25.71
C GLN A 165 7.61 -26.18 25.30
N LEU A 166 8.16 -25.64 24.20
CA LEU A 166 9.51 -25.99 23.74
C LEU A 166 10.63 -25.60 24.72
N ALA A 167 10.42 -24.57 25.52
CA ALA A 167 11.39 -24.14 26.54
C ALA A 167 11.38 -25.02 27.81
N LYS A 168 10.48 -25.97 27.94
CA LYS A 168 10.33 -26.89 29.08
C LYS A 168 10.82 -28.32 28.79
N GLU A 169 11.14 -28.60 27.54
CA GLU A 169 11.81 -29.83 27.08
C GLU A 169 13.34 -29.59 26.99
#